data_d7e3232d8ab449fef326faf5d990400e
#
_entry.id   d7e3232d8ab449fef326faf5d990400e
#
_cell.length_a   1.000
_cell.length_b   1.000
_cell.length_c   1.000
_cell.angle_alpha   90.00
_cell.angle_beta   90.00
_cell.angle_gamma   90.00
#
_symmetry.space_group_name_H-M   'P 1'
#
loop_
_entity.id
_entity.type
_entity.pdbx_description
1 polymer ?
#
loop_
_entity_poly.entity_id
_entity_poly.type
_entity_poly.pdbx_seq_one_letter_code
_entity_poly.pdbx_strand_id
1 'polypeptide(L)'
;MTTTPDARDIICRIAAGDLDAEIVARSDQAIAFLDHRPVFYGHTLVAPLHHVETLPEISPDALAPVMELVQRVAAAMVSALGAQGSFVAVNNTVSQSIPHLHVHVVPRTKGDGLKGFFWPRRAYAAGQAAAYATRLRDALQA
;
A
#
# COMPACT_ATOMS: atom_id res chain seq x y z
N MET A 1 -18.06 -7.58 -19.03
CA MET A 1 -17.83 -7.77 -18.25
C MET A 1 -16.81 -8.31 -17.79
N THR A 2 -16.37 -8.30 -17.31
CA THR A 2 -15.33 -8.59 -16.94
C THR A 2 -15.09 -9.53 -16.13
N THR A 3 -14.67 -10.17 -16.09
CA THR A 3 -14.44 -11.04 -15.41
C THR A 3 -13.57 -11.39 -14.87
N THR A 4 -13.00 -11.40 -14.72
CA THR A 4 -12.58 -11.93 -14.04
C THR A 4 -11.43 -12.43 -13.64
N PRO A 5 -10.33 -12.14 -13.98
CA PRO A 5 -9.15 -12.52 -13.31
C PRO A 5 -9.14 -12.06 -11.90
N ASP A 6 -9.79 -10.99 -11.69
CA ASP A 6 -9.90 -10.42 -10.40
C ASP A 6 -10.64 -11.30 -9.42
N ALA A 7 -11.59 -12.07 -9.87
CA ALA A 7 -12.31 -12.97 -8.98
C ALA A 7 -11.39 -13.97 -8.27
N ARG A 8 -10.17 -14.15 -8.77
CA ARG A 8 -9.23 -15.09 -8.16
C ARG A 8 -8.28 -14.48 -7.18
N ASP A 9 -8.06 -13.17 -7.19
CA ASP A 9 -7.16 -12.60 -6.23
C ASP A 9 -7.87 -12.50 -4.89
N ILE A 10 -7.08 -12.64 -3.82
CA ILE A 10 -7.68 -12.72 -2.49
C ILE A 10 -8.33 -11.42 -2.07
N ILE A 11 -7.87 -10.28 -2.56
CA ILE A 11 -8.48 -8.99 -2.22
C ILE A 11 -9.85 -8.87 -2.88
N CYS A 12 -9.98 -9.23 -4.16
CA CYS A 12 -11.28 -9.25 -4.82
C CYS A 12 -12.24 -10.21 -4.12
N ARG A 13 -11.75 -11.35 -3.67
CA ARG A 13 -12.56 -12.32 -2.94
C ARG A 13 -13.00 -11.80 -1.57
N ILE A 14 -12.12 -11.13 -0.86
CA ILE A 14 -12.47 -10.48 0.41
C ILE A 14 -13.49 -9.39 0.17
N ALA A 15 -13.29 -8.56 -0.84
CA ALA A 15 -14.20 -7.47 -1.18
C ALA A 15 -15.59 -7.98 -1.53
N ALA A 16 -15.67 -9.14 -2.19
CA ALA A 16 -16.93 -9.78 -2.58
C ALA A 16 -17.60 -10.56 -1.44
N GLY A 17 -16.91 -10.75 -0.33
CA GLY A 17 -17.44 -11.54 0.80
C GLY A 17 -17.22 -13.04 0.65
N ASP A 18 -16.41 -13.47 -0.33
CA ASP A 18 -16.16 -14.87 -0.60
C ASP A 18 -14.99 -15.45 0.18
N LEU A 19 -14.23 -14.60 0.84
CA LEU A 19 -13.10 -14.99 1.67
C LEU A 19 -13.12 -14.16 2.95
N ASP A 20 -13.03 -14.83 4.09
CA ASP A 20 -13.06 -14.15 5.38
C ASP A 20 -11.78 -13.37 5.63
N ALA A 21 -11.94 -12.21 6.24
CA ALA A 21 -10.84 -11.38 6.71
C ALA A 21 -11.35 -10.50 7.85
N GLU A 22 -10.43 -9.97 8.64
CA GLU A 22 -10.78 -9.02 9.70
C GLU A 22 -10.88 -7.63 9.09
N ILE A 23 -12.08 -7.23 8.74
CA ILE A 23 -12.33 -5.95 8.08
C ILE A 23 -12.23 -4.83 9.11
N VAL A 24 -11.38 -3.84 8.81
CA VAL A 24 -11.18 -2.67 9.66
C VAL A 24 -12.12 -1.55 9.25
N ALA A 25 -12.26 -1.32 7.95
CA ALA A 25 -13.11 -0.27 7.41
C ALA A 25 -13.42 -0.55 5.96
N ARG A 26 -14.50 0.04 5.47
CA ARG A 26 -14.91 -0.09 4.08
C ARG A 26 -15.62 1.19 3.66
N SER A 27 -15.33 1.64 2.46
CA SER A 27 -16.06 2.74 1.80
C SER A 27 -16.64 2.22 0.50
N ASP A 28 -17.26 3.10 -0.27
CA ASP A 28 -17.83 2.71 -1.57
C ASP A 28 -16.78 2.22 -2.56
N GLN A 29 -15.51 2.63 -2.38
CA GLN A 29 -14.45 2.38 -3.36
C GLN A 29 -13.20 1.72 -2.78
N ALA A 30 -13.11 1.55 -1.47
CA ALA A 30 -11.91 1.02 -0.83
C ALA A 30 -12.26 0.15 0.37
N ILE A 31 -11.33 -0.73 0.73
CA ILE A 31 -11.46 -1.64 1.85
C ILE A 31 -10.15 -1.70 2.63
N ALA A 32 -10.25 -1.79 3.94
CA ALA A 32 -9.11 -1.98 4.83
C ALA A 32 -9.34 -3.24 5.66
N PHE A 33 -8.36 -4.12 5.72
CA PHE A 33 -8.44 -5.35 6.49
C PHE A 33 -7.06 -5.71 7.04
N LEU A 34 -7.04 -6.46 8.12
CA LEU A 34 -5.76 -6.84 8.74
C LEU A 34 -5.00 -7.83 7.86
N ASP A 35 -3.69 -7.65 7.79
CA ASP A 35 -2.82 -8.64 7.21
C ASP A 35 -2.80 -9.86 8.15
N HIS A 36 -3.09 -11.05 7.64
CA HIS A 36 -3.13 -12.26 8.44
C HIS A 36 -1.72 -12.74 8.85
N ARG A 37 -0.68 -12.17 8.26
CA ARG A 37 0.72 -12.43 8.62
C ARG A 37 1.43 -11.10 8.89
N PRO A 38 1.05 -10.40 9.97
CA PRO A 38 1.46 -9.02 10.17
C PRO A 38 2.94 -8.89 10.49
N VAL A 39 3.53 -7.76 10.09
CA VAL A 39 4.87 -7.34 10.55
C VAL A 39 4.78 -6.97 12.03
N PHE A 40 3.78 -6.18 12.40
CA PHE A 40 3.42 -5.89 13.78
C PHE A 40 1.91 -6.03 13.92
N TYR A 41 1.43 -6.29 15.12
CA TYR A 41 -0.01 -6.42 15.36
C TYR A 41 -0.73 -5.13 14.99
N GLY A 42 -1.73 -5.26 14.15
CA GLY A 42 -2.44 -4.12 13.58
C GLY A 42 -2.04 -3.76 12.16
N HIS A 43 -1.02 -4.42 11.60
CA HIS A 43 -0.63 -4.24 10.20
C HIS A 43 -1.86 -4.41 9.30
N THR A 44 -2.24 -3.36 8.61
CA THR A 44 -3.46 -3.29 7.81
C THR A 44 -3.11 -3.14 6.33
N LEU A 45 -3.91 -3.77 5.49
CA LEU A 45 -3.85 -3.59 4.04
C LEU A 45 -5.05 -2.75 3.61
N VAL A 46 -4.79 -1.75 2.77
CA VAL A 46 -5.84 -0.89 2.22
C VAL A 46 -5.79 -1.00 0.72
N ALA A 47 -6.92 -1.28 0.11
CA ALA A 47 -6.97 -1.59 -1.32
C ALA A 47 -8.22 -1.00 -1.97
N PRO A 48 -8.19 -0.71 -3.28
CA PRO A 48 -9.40 -0.40 -4.02
C PRO A 48 -10.28 -1.65 -4.12
N LEU A 49 -11.58 -1.46 -4.15
CA LEU A 49 -12.51 -2.57 -4.31
C LEU A 49 -12.45 -3.15 -5.73
N HIS A 50 -12.22 -2.30 -6.74
CA HIS A 50 -12.06 -2.78 -8.10
C HIS A 50 -10.65 -3.30 -8.32
N HIS A 51 -10.50 -4.22 -9.26
CA HIS A 51 -9.20 -4.80 -9.57
C HIS A 51 -8.32 -3.83 -10.36
N VAL A 52 -7.14 -3.54 -9.83
CA VAL A 52 -6.05 -2.85 -10.51
C VAL A 52 -4.77 -3.36 -9.85
N GLU A 53 -3.75 -3.66 -10.63
CA GLU A 53 -2.59 -4.35 -10.09
C GLU A 53 -1.60 -3.44 -9.39
N THR A 54 -1.28 -2.28 -9.97
CA THR A 54 -0.18 -1.45 -9.48
C THR A 54 -0.58 0.02 -9.38
N LEU A 55 0.21 0.77 -8.62
CA LEU A 55 0.01 2.21 -8.45
C LEU A 55 0.08 2.98 -9.77
N PRO A 56 1.02 2.70 -10.70
CA PRO A 56 1.02 3.41 -11.98
C PRO A 56 -0.25 3.22 -12.81
N GLU A 57 -0.99 2.14 -12.58
CA GLU A 57 -2.16 1.82 -13.41
C GLU A 57 -3.46 2.44 -12.90
N ILE A 58 -3.54 2.75 -11.60
CA ILE A 58 -4.78 3.28 -11.04
C ILE A 58 -4.95 4.75 -11.44
N SER A 59 -6.19 5.16 -11.71
CA SER A 59 -6.46 6.56 -12.00
C SER A 59 -6.36 7.40 -10.72
N PRO A 60 -5.98 8.68 -10.81
CA PRO A 60 -5.96 9.57 -9.64
C PRO A 60 -7.31 9.63 -8.91
N ASP A 61 -8.41 9.62 -9.65
CA ASP A 61 -9.75 9.67 -9.06
C ASP A 61 -10.06 8.43 -8.24
N ALA A 62 -9.62 7.26 -8.70
CA ALA A 62 -9.81 6.02 -7.98
C ALA A 62 -8.80 5.86 -6.83
N LEU A 63 -7.64 6.49 -6.92
CA LEU A 63 -6.63 6.44 -5.88
C LEU A 63 -7.02 7.27 -4.66
N ALA A 64 -7.68 8.40 -4.86
CA ALA A 64 -8.03 9.30 -3.76
C ALA A 64 -8.81 8.60 -2.63
N PRO A 65 -9.87 7.82 -2.91
CA PRO A 65 -10.58 7.12 -1.83
C PRO A 65 -9.71 6.10 -1.10
N VAL A 66 -8.77 5.46 -1.80
CA VAL A 66 -7.84 4.53 -1.18
C VAL A 66 -6.93 5.27 -0.21
N MET A 67 -6.36 6.40 -0.64
CA MET A 67 -5.45 7.17 0.20
C MET A 67 -6.17 7.86 1.36
N GLU A 68 -7.41 8.27 1.18
CA GLU A 68 -8.22 8.76 2.30
C GLU A 68 -8.38 7.70 3.38
N LEU A 69 -8.64 6.46 2.97
CA LEU A 69 -8.76 5.36 3.92
C LEU A 69 -7.42 5.06 4.60
N VAL A 70 -6.32 5.14 3.85
CA VAL A 70 -4.96 5.02 4.41
C VAL A 70 -4.72 6.07 5.50
N GLN A 71 -5.09 7.32 5.24
CA GLN A 71 -4.95 8.40 6.22
C GLN A 71 -5.72 8.10 7.51
N ARG A 72 -6.95 7.63 7.36
CA ARG A 72 -7.80 7.30 8.51
C ARG A 72 -7.25 6.12 9.30
N VAL A 73 -6.79 5.10 8.63
CA VAL A 73 -6.20 3.92 9.28
C VAL A 73 -4.91 4.32 10.01
N ALA A 74 -4.05 5.11 9.37
CA ALA A 74 -2.82 5.58 10.01
C ALA A 74 -3.10 6.41 11.27
N ALA A 75 -4.11 7.28 11.22
CA ALA A 75 -4.52 8.05 12.39
C ALA A 75 -5.07 7.14 13.50
N ALA A 76 -5.86 6.14 13.13
CA ALA A 76 -6.43 5.20 14.08
C ALA A 76 -5.35 4.35 14.79
N MET A 77 -4.25 4.06 14.13
CA MET A 77 -3.15 3.34 14.76
C MET A 77 -2.57 4.11 15.95
N VAL A 78 -2.51 5.42 15.85
CA VAL A 78 -2.05 6.26 16.94
C VAL A 78 -3.11 6.33 18.05
N SER A 79 -4.35 6.63 17.71
CA SER A 79 -5.40 6.85 18.70
C SER A 79 -5.89 5.56 19.36
N ALA A 80 -5.91 4.45 18.63
CA ALA A 80 -6.49 3.20 19.13
C ALA A 80 -5.43 2.19 19.58
N LEU A 81 -4.27 2.16 18.95
CA LEU A 81 -3.24 1.15 19.27
C LEU A 81 -2.08 1.74 20.08
N GLY A 82 -2.06 3.05 20.30
CA GLY A 82 -0.97 3.68 21.01
C GLY A 82 0.32 3.77 20.23
N ALA A 83 0.28 3.57 18.91
CA ALA A 83 1.46 3.72 18.07
C ALA A 83 1.90 5.17 18.05
N GLN A 84 3.21 5.38 17.84
CA GLN A 84 3.76 6.74 17.71
C GLN A 84 3.70 7.24 16.29
N GLY A 85 3.63 6.34 15.33
CA GLY A 85 3.56 6.67 13.92
C GLY A 85 3.24 5.44 13.11
N SER A 86 3.55 5.50 11.83
CA SER A 86 3.26 4.39 10.92
C SER A 86 4.26 4.34 9.77
N PHE A 87 4.36 3.17 9.16
CA PHE A 87 5.06 2.96 7.90
C PHE A 87 4.02 2.64 6.85
N VAL A 88 4.03 3.40 5.75
CA VAL A 88 3.08 3.23 4.66
C VAL A 88 3.85 2.89 3.40
N ALA A 89 3.50 1.79 2.74
CA ALA A 89 4.25 1.32 1.59
C ALA A 89 3.38 0.59 0.59
N VAL A 90 3.80 0.62 -0.66
CA VAL A 90 3.20 -0.13 -1.77
C VAL A 90 4.30 -0.85 -2.50
N ASN A 91 4.12 -2.14 -2.77
CA ASN A 91 5.00 -2.89 -3.64
C ASN A 91 4.36 -2.97 -5.02
N ASN A 92 5.03 -2.41 -6.02
CA ASN A 92 4.56 -2.49 -7.40
C ASN A 92 5.41 -3.52 -8.13
N THR A 93 4.81 -4.62 -8.56
CA THR A 93 5.42 -5.68 -9.35
C THR A 93 6.44 -6.49 -8.55
N VAL A 94 7.55 -5.87 -8.15
CA VAL A 94 8.62 -6.54 -7.39
C VAL A 94 8.17 -6.69 -5.94
N SER A 95 8.25 -7.89 -5.40
CA SER A 95 7.82 -8.23 -4.03
C SER A 95 6.33 -8.03 -3.79
N GLN A 96 5.55 -7.96 -4.86
CA GLN A 96 4.11 -7.85 -4.78
C GLN A 96 3.50 -9.25 -4.74
N SER A 97 3.11 -9.69 -3.57
CA SER A 97 2.60 -11.05 -3.38
C SER A 97 1.17 -11.23 -3.91
N ILE A 98 0.39 -10.17 -3.97
CA ILE A 98 -0.99 -10.20 -4.46
C ILE A 98 -1.08 -9.27 -5.66
N PRO A 99 -1.55 -9.76 -6.84
CA PRO A 99 -1.63 -8.92 -8.04
C PRO A 99 -2.87 -8.01 -8.02
N HIS A 100 -2.99 -7.25 -6.97
CA HIS A 100 -4.04 -6.28 -6.71
C HIS A 100 -3.43 -5.21 -5.82
N LEU A 101 -3.51 -3.97 -6.24
CA LEU A 101 -2.92 -2.84 -5.52
C LEU A 101 -3.35 -2.85 -4.07
N HIS A 102 -2.39 -2.82 -3.17
CA HIS A 102 -2.68 -2.69 -1.75
C HIS A 102 -1.59 -1.89 -1.06
N VAL A 103 -2.03 -1.07 -0.13
CA VAL A 103 -1.16 -0.19 0.64
C VAL A 103 -0.99 -0.81 2.02
N HIS A 104 0.26 -1.08 2.38
CA HIS A 104 0.59 -1.54 3.73
C HIS A 104 0.59 -0.35 4.67
N VAL A 105 -0.12 -0.46 5.78
CA VAL A 105 -0.06 0.51 6.87
C VAL A 105 0.34 -0.25 8.12
N VAL A 106 1.54 0.04 8.63
CA VAL A 106 2.14 -0.71 9.74
C VAL A 106 2.33 0.23 10.92
N PRO A 107 1.79 -0.10 12.10
CA PRO A 107 1.98 0.75 13.28
C PRO A 107 3.43 0.72 13.74
N ARG A 108 3.97 1.89 14.12
CA ARG A 108 5.36 2.03 14.50
C ARG A 108 5.50 2.65 15.88
N THR A 109 6.45 2.12 16.63
CA THR A 109 6.85 2.68 17.92
C THR A 109 8.37 2.72 17.95
N LYS A 110 8.93 3.75 18.54
CA LYS A 110 10.39 3.88 18.66
C LYS A 110 10.94 2.65 19.36
N GLY A 111 11.97 2.04 18.77
CA GLY A 111 12.58 0.84 19.33
C GLY A 111 11.89 -0.46 19.00
N ASP A 112 10.95 -0.46 18.05
CA ASP A 112 10.18 -1.65 17.67
C ASP A 112 11.00 -2.66 16.85
N GLY A 113 12.22 -2.33 16.49
CA GLY A 113 13.10 -3.24 15.75
C GLY A 113 13.05 -3.08 14.23
N LEU A 114 12.08 -2.35 13.69
CA LEU A 114 12.02 -2.07 12.28
C LEU A 114 12.86 -0.84 11.97
N LYS A 115 13.81 -0.96 11.06
CA LYS A 115 14.68 0.16 10.69
C LYS A 115 13.97 1.04 9.67
N GLY A 116 14.32 2.34 9.65
CA GLY A 116 13.70 3.31 8.75
C GLY A 116 13.82 2.96 7.28
N PHE A 117 14.95 2.35 6.89
CA PHE A 117 15.08 1.69 5.59
C PHE A 117 15.67 0.31 5.81
N PHE A 118 15.18 -0.66 5.06
CA PHE A 118 15.49 -2.07 5.27
C PHE A 118 16.80 -2.48 4.62
N TRP A 119 17.31 -1.67 3.71
CA TRP A 119 18.51 -2.00 2.93
C TRP A 119 19.52 -0.84 2.98
N PRO A 120 20.80 -1.13 2.67
CA PRO A 120 21.86 -0.12 2.75
C PRO A 120 21.63 1.02 1.77
N ARG A 121 22.06 2.20 2.16
CA ARG A 121 22.02 3.37 1.29
C ARG A 121 23.20 3.36 0.34
N ARG A 122 23.04 4.01 -0.81
CA ARG A 122 24.07 4.18 -1.81
C ARG A 122 24.41 5.65 -1.95
N ALA A 123 25.59 5.93 -2.47
CA ALA A 123 26.00 7.28 -2.83
C ALA A 123 26.10 7.37 -4.35
N TYR A 124 25.71 8.52 -4.90
CA TYR A 124 25.89 8.78 -6.31
C TYR A 124 27.36 9.06 -6.61
N ALA A 125 27.84 8.55 -7.74
CA ALA A 125 29.11 9.00 -8.30
C ALA A 125 28.96 10.40 -8.89
N ALA A 126 30.09 11.04 -9.20
CA ALA A 126 30.08 12.38 -9.76
C ALA A 126 29.25 12.44 -11.05
N GLY A 127 28.31 13.39 -11.13
CA GLY A 127 27.43 13.59 -12.26
C GLY A 127 26.26 12.59 -12.38
N GLN A 128 26.25 11.55 -11.58
CA GLN A 128 25.26 10.49 -11.69
C GLN A 128 23.87 10.96 -11.22
N ALA A 129 23.81 11.72 -10.15
CA ALA A 129 22.53 12.25 -9.65
C ALA A 129 21.85 13.13 -10.70
N ALA A 130 22.62 14.01 -11.34
CA ALA A 130 22.09 14.88 -12.38
C ALA A 130 21.60 14.07 -13.59
N ALA A 131 22.33 13.02 -13.97
CA ALA A 131 21.95 12.18 -15.09
C ALA A 131 20.62 11.45 -14.82
N TYR A 132 20.45 10.87 -13.63
CA TYR A 132 19.21 10.20 -13.26
C TYR A 132 18.04 11.20 -13.19
N ALA A 133 18.28 12.39 -12.62
CA ALA A 133 17.25 13.42 -12.54
C ALA A 133 16.78 13.84 -13.94
N THR A 134 17.70 14.00 -14.88
CA THR A 134 17.36 14.34 -16.25
C THR A 134 16.52 13.28 -16.92
N ARG A 135 16.90 12.01 -16.78
CA ARG A 135 16.12 10.90 -17.36
C ARG A 135 14.69 10.86 -16.84
N LEU A 136 14.53 11.03 -15.54
CA LEU A 136 13.19 11.02 -14.93
C LEU A 136 12.39 12.25 -15.33
N ARG A 137 13.03 13.41 -15.33
CA ARG A 137 12.36 14.68 -15.72
C ARG A 137 11.87 14.62 -17.14
N ASP A 138 12.67 14.09 -18.05
CA ASP A 138 12.30 13.98 -19.45
C ASP A 138 11.10 13.04 -19.62
N ALA A 139 11.10 11.92 -18.92
CA ALA A 139 9.99 10.98 -18.97
C ALA A 139 8.69 11.58 -18.42
N LEU A 140 8.78 12.42 -17.38
CA LEU A 140 7.62 13.04 -16.75
C LEU A 140 7.01 14.14 -17.61
N GLN A 141 7.80 14.72 -18.52
CA GLN A 141 7.32 15.79 -19.42
C GLN A 141 6.82 15.25 -20.77
N ALA A 142 6.99 13.97 -21.02
CA ALA A 142 6.56 13.36 -22.27
C ALA A 142 5.04 13.20 -22.35
#